data_bd03518e6f88a7e0cb5eda3929cd66be
#
_entry.id   bd03518e6f88a7e0cb5eda3929cd66be
#
_cell.length_a   1.000
_cell.length_b   1.000
_cell.length_c   1.000
_cell.angle_alpha   90.00
_cell.angle_beta   90.00
_cell.angle_gamma   90.00
#
_symmetry.space_group_name_H-M   'P 1'
#
loop_
_entity.id
_entity.type
_entity.pdbx_description
1 polymer ?
#
loop_
_entity_poly.entity_id
_entity_poly.type
_entity_poly.pdbx_seq_one_letter_code
_entity_poly.pdbx_strand_id
1 'polypeptide(L)'
;MKEITIEEMNQLPAGSYELIDIRDEGLTLYGVIPGAKHILPEDIEKGKGLKSIPKDKKLIFYCEIGRKSGEMDDTMESLEGRDCYSLKYGYVGYVKSGMKDDAEKAERRERAEVSIRKKFHKQLFTPFAKACKTYQLIEEGDKIAVCISGGKDSMLMAKLFQEIQRHRKVNFDLVYLVMDPGYNQENRELIEYNCDMLGIPATIFESTIFDTVDDIEKNPCYLCARMRRGHLYSKAKELGCNKIALGHHYDDVIETLLMGMLHSGQIMGMMPKLHSTNFEGMELIRPLYLIRESDICAWRDYNDLHFLQCACHFTDTCSTCHTDGTTSSKRLETKKLIAELKKTNPFVESNIFRSMENVNVDTILEYKKKGVRVNFLDEY
;
A
#
# COMPACT_ATOMS: atom_id res chain seq x y z
N MET A 1 -3.07 20.51 -21.28
CA MET A 1 -4.50 20.84 -20.96
C MET A 1 -4.61 22.07 -20.08
N LYS A 2 -5.80 22.73 -20.05
CA LYS A 2 -6.10 23.78 -19.04
C LYS A 2 -6.21 23.15 -17.66
N GLU A 3 -5.73 23.83 -16.62
CA GLU A 3 -5.91 23.38 -15.24
C GLU A 3 -7.26 23.87 -14.67
N ILE A 4 -7.84 23.06 -13.77
CA ILE A 4 -8.99 23.43 -12.94
C ILE A 4 -8.73 23.00 -11.49
N THR A 5 -9.02 23.87 -10.53
CA THR A 5 -8.91 23.55 -9.12
C THR A 5 -10.14 22.76 -8.64
N ILE A 6 -10.03 22.14 -7.47
CA ILE A 6 -11.17 21.40 -6.87
C ILE A 6 -12.29 22.35 -6.50
N GLU A 7 -11.96 23.55 -6.01
CA GLU A 7 -12.92 24.58 -5.68
C GLU A 7 -13.71 25.03 -6.90
N GLU A 8 -13.01 25.27 -8.03
CA GLU A 8 -13.65 25.60 -9.30
C GLU A 8 -14.49 24.45 -9.84
N MET A 9 -14.01 23.22 -9.77
CA MET A 9 -14.76 22.03 -10.15
C MET A 9 -16.05 21.88 -9.36
N ASN A 10 -15.99 22.08 -8.04
CA ASN A 10 -17.14 21.97 -7.15
C ASN A 10 -18.18 23.09 -7.38
N GLN A 11 -17.81 24.19 -8.04
CA GLN A 11 -18.73 25.26 -8.42
C GLN A 11 -19.43 24.99 -9.77
N LEU A 12 -19.01 23.97 -10.53
CA LEU A 12 -19.65 23.63 -11.78
C LEU A 12 -21.04 23.02 -11.54
N PRO A 13 -22.02 23.30 -12.41
CA PRO A 13 -23.34 22.72 -12.30
C PRO A 13 -23.31 21.19 -12.34
N ALA A 14 -24.10 20.54 -11.49
CA ALA A 14 -24.19 19.08 -11.47
C ALA A 14 -24.54 18.53 -12.86
N GLY A 15 -23.77 17.57 -13.34
CA GLY A 15 -23.97 16.95 -14.66
C GLY A 15 -23.36 17.71 -15.85
N SER A 16 -22.76 18.90 -15.64
CA SER A 16 -22.10 19.68 -16.71
C SER A 16 -20.71 19.16 -17.07
N TYR A 17 -20.13 18.29 -16.28
CA TYR A 17 -18.82 17.70 -16.51
C TYR A 17 -18.83 16.19 -16.27
N GLU A 18 -17.78 15.55 -16.74
CA GLU A 18 -17.47 14.15 -16.44
C GLU A 18 -16.05 14.08 -15.91
N LEU A 19 -15.87 13.39 -14.79
CA LEU A 19 -14.59 13.22 -14.15
C LEU A 19 -13.96 11.91 -14.61
N ILE A 20 -12.72 11.96 -15.08
CA ILE A 20 -12.01 10.84 -15.69
C ILE A 20 -10.76 10.53 -14.88
N ASP A 21 -10.73 9.36 -14.27
CA ASP A 21 -9.54 8.81 -13.61
C ASP A 21 -8.65 8.13 -14.65
N ILE A 22 -7.47 8.68 -14.88
CA ILE A 22 -6.49 8.14 -15.83
C ILE A 22 -5.37 7.34 -15.14
N ARG A 23 -5.50 7.07 -13.84
CA ARG A 23 -4.53 6.29 -13.09
C ARG A 23 -4.59 4.82 -13.48
N ASP A 24 -3.49 4.11 -13.24
CA ASP A 24 -3.45 2.67 -13.44
C ASP A 24 -4.51 1.94 -12.59
N GLU A 25 -5.01 0.80 -13.10
CA GLU A 25 -6.08 0.02 -12.45
C GLU A 25 -5.76 -0.33 -10.99
N GLY A 26 -4.47 -0.60 -10.68
CA GLY A 26 -4.01 -0.84 -9.32
C GLY A 26 -4.18 0.36 -8.39
N LEU A 27 -4.15 1.59 -8.91
CA LEU A 27 -4.28 2.83 -8.14
C LEU A 27 -5.73 3.10 -7.72
N THR A 28 -6.70 2.70 -8.54
CA THR A 28 -8.13 2.88 -8.24
C THR A 28 -8.59 2.07 -7.03
N LEU A 29 -7.88 0.96 -6.72
CA LEU A 29 -8.13 0.16 -5.52
C LEU A 29 -7.89 0.92 -4.21
N TYR A 30 -7.14 2.01 -4.26
CA TYR A 30 -6.81 2.84 -3.08
C TYR A 30 -7.77 4.01 -2.88
N GLY A 31 -8.75 4.15 -3.73
CA GLY A 31 -9.80 5.16 -3.72
C GLY A 31 -9.89 5.88 -5.05
N VAL A 32 -11.08 6.40 -5.34
CA VAL A 32 -11.40 7.20 -6.52
C VAL A 32 -12.15 8.45 -6.08
N ILE A 33 -12.09 9.51 -6.87
CA ILE A 33 -13.00 10.65 -6.65
C ILE A 33 -14.42 10.18 -6.99
N PRO A 34 -15.42 10.39 -6.09
CA PRO A 34 -16.78 9.91 -6.34
C PRO A 34 -17.35 10.36 -7.68
N GLY A 35 -17.94 9.42 -8.43
CA GLY A 35 -18.51 9.68 -9.74
C GLY A 35 -17.52 9.66 -10.90
N ALA A 36 -16.23 9.47 -10.66
CA ALA A 36 -15.24 9.36 -11.72
C ALA A 36 -15.39 8.08 -12.53
N LYS A 37 -15.16 8.18 -13.84
CA LYS A 37 -14.99 7.03 -14.74
C LYS A 37 -13.52 6.72 -14.89
N HIS A 38 -13.16 5.47 -14.71
CA HIS A 38 -11.78 5.03 -14.94
C HIS A 38 -11.58 4.70 -16.43
N ILE A 39 -10.67 5.44 -17.09
CA ILE A 39 -10.33 5.25 -18.51
C ILE A 39 -8.82 5.46 -18.64
N LEU A 40 -8.10 4.44 -19.06
CA LEU A 40 -6.66 4.52 -19.26
C LEU A 40 -6.27 5.47 -20.40
N PRO A 41 -5.13 6.16 -20.35
CA PRO A 41 -4.65 7.06 -21.40
C PRO A 41 -4.66 6.43 -22.79
N GLU A 42 -4.21 5.17 -22.92
CA GLU A 42 -4.19 4.41 -24.18
C GLU A 42 -5.58 4.17 -24.77
N ASP A 43 -6.60 4.03 -23.95
CA ASP A 43 -7.98 3.88 -24.39
C ASP A 43 -8.57 5.23 -24.78
N ILE A 44 -8.16 6.34 -24.15
CA ILE A 44 -8.51 7.70 -24.53
C ILE A 44 -7.98 8.00 -25.93
N GLU A 45 -6.69 7.71 -26.20
CA GLU A 45 -6.07 7.87 -27.52
C GLU A 45 -6.85 7.15 -28.62
N LYS A 46 -7.34 5.95 -28.34
CA LYS A 46 -8.15 5.13 -29.26
C LYS A 46 -9.64 5.53 -29.28
N GLY A 47 -10.03 6.59 -28.57
CA GLY A 47 -11.42 7.06 -28.44
C GLY A 47 -12.34 6.08 -27.69
N LYS A 48 -11.79 5.10 -26.99
CA LYS A 48 -12.57 4.17 -26.18
C LYS A 48 -12.98 4.83 -24.86
N GLY A 49 -14.16 4.45 -24.36
CA GLY A 49 -14.73 5.00 -23.11
C GLY A 49 -15.34 6.39 -23.26
N LEU A 50 -14.86 7.22 -24.20
CA LEU A 50 -15.36 8.58 -24.40
C LEU A 50 -16.64 8.67 -25.24
N LYS A 51 -16.93 7.64 -26.07
CA LYS A 51 -18.08 7.64 -26.99
C LYS A 51 -19.44 7.74 -26.27
N SER A 52 -19.53 7.27 -25.03
CA SER A 52 -20.76 7.33 -24.22
C SER A 52 -20.94 8.66 -23.49
N ILE A 53 -19.96 9.56 -23.55
CA ILE A 53 -20.00 10.85 -22.85
C ILE A 53 -20.45 11.91 -23.86
N PRO A 54 -21.55 12.66 -23.61
CA PRO A 54 -22.00 13.75 -24.44
C PRO A 54 -20.90 14.78 -24.75
N LYS A 55 -20.86 15.32 -25.97
CA LYS A 55 -19.78 16.25 -26.38
C LYS A 55 -19.86 17.63 -25.72
N ASP A 56 -21.02 18.01 -25.23
CA ASP A 56 -21.28 19.26 -24.51
C ASP A 56 -20.79 19.27 -23.05
N LYS A 57 -20.46 18.09 -22.51
CA LYS A 57 -19.88 17.98 -21.17
C LYS A 57 -18.39 18.33 -21.17
N LYS A 58 -17.96 19.06 -20.17
CA LYS A 58 -16.54 19.24 -19.87
C LYS A 58 -15.93 17.91 -19.43
N LEU A 59 -14.72 17.62 -19.88
CA LEU A 59 -13.93 16.47 -19.39
C LEU A 59 -12.88 16.96 -18.41
N ILE A 60 -12.90 16.44 -17.19
CA ILE A 60 -11.90 16.76 -16.15
C ILE A 60 -11.11 15.49 -15.89
N PHE A 61 -9.88 15.48 -16.36
CA PHE A 61 -8.96 14.36 -16.16
C PHE A 61 -8.16 14.55 -14.88
N TYR A 62 -7.92 13.46 -14.16
CA TYR A 62 -7.00 13.48 -13.04
C TYR A 62 -6.12 12.23 -12.99
N CYS A 63 -4.87 12.46 -12.62
CA CYS A 63 -3.93 11.43 -12.19
C CYS A 63 -3.68 11.54 -10.68
N GLU A 64 -2.61 10.95 -10.16
CA GLU A 64 -2.33 10.98 -8.72
C GLU A 64 -2.07 12.42 -8.21
N ILE A 65 -1.17 13.17 -8.87
CA ILE A 65 -0.74 14.51 -8.47
C ILE A 65 -1.01 15.63 -9.50
N GLY A 66 -1.75 15.36 -10.56
CA GLY A 66 -2.09 16.32 -11.61
C GLY A 66 -1.07 16.45 -12.75
N ARG A 67 0.11 15.85 -12.65
CA ARG A 67 1.18 15.97 -13.64
C ARG A 67 0.83 15.26 -14.95
N LYS A 68 0.58 13.96 -14.94
CA LYS A 68 0.25 13.19 -16.16
C LYS A 68 -0.99 13.73 -16.88
N SER A 69 -2.02 14.09 -16.13
CA SER A 69 -3.22 14.68 -16.71
C SER A 69 -2.96 16.07 -17.28
N GLY A 70 -2.04 16.86 -16.71
CA GLY A 70 -1.62 18.15 -17.23
C GLY A 70 -0.81 18.04 -18.53
N GLU A 71 0.04 17.03 -18.64
CA GLU A 71 0.90 16.75 -19.78
C GLU A 71 0.16 16.07 -20.96
N MET A 72 -1.08 15.58 -20.75
CA MET A 72 -1.87 15.00 -21.84
C MET A 72 -2.10 16.00 -22.96
N ASP A 73 -1.92 15.50 -24.20
CA ASP A 73 -2.20 16.29 -25.40
C ASP A 73 -3.72 16.43 -25.60
N ASP A 74 -4.24 17.65 -25.52
CA ASP A 74 -5.66 17.97 -25.73
C ASP A 74 -6.02 18.16 -27.21
N THR A 75 -5.05 18.05 -28.11
CA THR A 75 -5.25 18.09 -29.55
C THR A 75 -5.52 16.71 -30.18
N MET A 76 -5.54 15.62 -29.35
CA MET A 76 -5.87 14.28 -29.84
C MET A 76 -7.23 14.26 -30.57
N GLU A 77 -7.30 13.53 -31.68
CA GLU A 77 -8.54 13.36 -32.46
C GLU A 77 -9.72 12.89 -31.60
N SER A 78 -9.46 12.06 -30.61
CA SER A 78 -10.48 11.55 -29.67
C SER A 78 -11.09 12.62 -28.77
N LEU A 79 -10.38 13.74 -28.56
CA LEU A 79 -10.77 14.88 -27.71
C LEU A 79 -11.24 16.09 -28.54
N GLU A 80 -11.23 16.00 -29.87
CA GLU A 80 -11.61 17.10 -30.76
C GLU A 80 -13.00 17.64 -30.47
N GLY A 81 -13.11 18.95 -30.32
CA GLY A 81 -14.36 19.65 -30.01
C GLY A 81 -14.87 19.46 -28.58
N ARG A 82 -14.02 19.00 -27.65
CA ARG A 82 -14.35 18.88 -26.23
C ARG A 82 -13.60 19.94 -25.39
N ASP A 83 -14.24 20.38 -24.31
CA ASP A 83 -13.63 21.28 -23.33
C ASP A 83 -12.95 20.45 -22.24
N CYS A 84 -11.61 20.34 -22.31
CA CYS A 84 -10.79 19.42 -21.51
C CYS A 84 -9.97 20.17 -20.46
N TYR A 85 -9.95 19.64 -19.25
CA TYR A 85 -9.23 20.17 -18.10
C TYR A 85 -8.43 19.07 -17.41
N SER A 86 -7.30 19.47 -16.80
CA SER A 86 -6.58 18.66 -15.82
C SER A 86 -6.89 19.14 -14.40
N LEU A 87 -7.28 18.24 -13.51
CA LEU A 87 -7.51 18.56 -12.10
C LEU A 87 -6.18 18.87 -11.43
N LYS A 88 -6.02 20.10 -10.97
CA LYS A 88 -4.81 20.57 -10.30
C LYS A 88 -4.54 19.74 -9.04
N TYR A 89 -3.31 19.25 -8.90
CA TYR A 89 -2.89 18.32 -7.83
C TYR A 89 -3.62 16.96 -7.83
N GLY A 90 -4.44 16.65 -8.82
CA GLY A 90 -5.05 15.34 -9.07
C GLY A 90 -5.83 14.77 -7.88
N TYR A 91 -5.70 13.46 -7.67
CA TYR A 91 -6.33 12.73 -6.56
C TYR A 91 -5.84 13.20 -5.19
N VAL A 92 -4.54 13.46 -5.03
CA VAL A 92 -3.97 13.97 -3.77
C VAL A 92 -4.56 15.33 -3.41
N GLY A 93 -4.71 16.23 -4.39
CA GLY A 93 -5.38 17.52 -4.19
C GLY A 93 -6.83 17.37 -3.73
N TYR A 94 -7.58 16.43 -4.32
CA TYR A 94 -8.96 16.12 -3.87
C TYR A 94 -8.99 15.64 -2.42
N VAL A 95 -8.10 14.73 -2.05
CA VAL A 95 -8.02 14.26 -0.66
C VAL A 95 -7.68 15.40 0.31
N LYS A 96 -6.74 16.28 -0.08
CA LYS A 96 -6.38 17.47 0.72
C LYS A 96 -7.54 18.45 0.88
N SER A 97 -8.37 18.66 -0.14
CA SER A 97 -9.54 19.54 -0.05
C SER A 97 -10.60 19.04 0.94
N GLY A 98 -10.59 17.74 1.23
CA GLY A 98 -11.41 17.12 2.28
C GLY A 98 -10.79 17.16 3.68
N MET A 99 -9.63 17.80 3.87
CA MET A 99 -9.00 17.97 5.17
C MET A 99 -9.82 18.97 6.01
N LYS A 100 -10.20 18.54 7.21
CA LYS A 100 -11.21 19.22 8.01
C LYS A 100 -10.64 19.72 9.34
N ASP A 101 -11.43 20.47 10.09
CA ASP A 101 -11.03 21.06 11.37
C ASP A 101 -10.80 20.00 12.48
N ASP A 102 -10.25 20.43 13.62
CA ASP A 102 -9.86 19.52 14.70
C ASP A 102 -11.03 18.79 15.36
N ALA A 103 -12.23 19.38 15.38
CA ALA A 103 -13.41 18.74 15.94
C ALA A 103 -13.86 17.55 15.08
N GLU A 104 -13.86 17.74 13.78
CA GLU A 104 -14.22 16.68 12.84
C GLU A 104 -13.14 15.57 12.75
N LYS A 105 -11.85 15.91 12.91
CA LYS A 105 -10.78 14.92 13.06
C LYS A 105 -11.01 14.00 14.28
N ALA A 106 -11.43 14.56 15.41
CA ALA A 106 -11.69 13.79 16.63
C ALA A 106 -12.85 12.80 16.44
N GLU A 107 -13.94 13.22 15.78
CA GLU A 107 -15.07 12.36 15.45
C GLU A 107 -14.67 11.22 14.50
N ARG A 108 -13.91 11.53 13.44
CA ARG A 108 -13.40 10.54 12.49
C ARG A 108 -12.46 9.52 13.14
N ARG A 109 -11.60 9.98 14.07
CA ARG A 109 -10.74 9.11 14.88
C ARG A 109 -11.55 8.13 15.69
N GLU A 110 -12.51 8.62 16.46
CA GLU A 110 -13.37 7.79 17.30
C GLU A 110 -14.15 6.78 16.45
N ARG A 111 -14.73 7.20 15.32
CA ARG A 111 -15.42 6.32 14.38
C ARG A 111 -14.51 5.20 13.89
N ALA A 112 -13.28 5.51 13.48
CA ALA A 112 -12.30 4.52 13.02
C ALA A 112 -11.96 3.51 14.11
N GLU A 113 -11.73 3.96 15.35
CA GLU A 113 -11.43 3.11 16.50
C GLU A 113 -12.61 2.23 16.91
N VAL A 114 -13.82 2.81 17.01
CA VAL A 114 -15.02 2.07 17.35
C VAL A 114 -15.34 1.01 16.29
N SER A 115 -15.10 1.33 15.02
CA SER A 115 -15.32 0.39 13.92
C SER A 115 -14.42 -0.87 14.04
N ILE A 116 -13.15 -0.71 14.44
CA ILE A 116 -12.24 -1.85 14.72
C ILE A 116 -12.77 -2.70 15.89
N ARG A 117 -13.23 -2.06 16.96
CA ARG A 117 -13.73 -2.76 18.16
C ARG A 117 -15.06 -3.49 17.95
N LYS A 118 -15.91 -2.98 17.07
CA LYS A 118 -17.27 -3.50 16.85
C LYS A 118 -17.40 -4.19 15.50
N LYS A 119 -17.50 -3.41 14.41
CA LYS A 119 -17.86 -3.89 13.08
C LYS A 119 -16.78 -4.82 12.49
N PHE A 120 -15.52 -4.44 12.60
CA PHE A 120 -14.39 -5.16 12.02
C PHE A 120 -13.59 -6.00 13.03
N HIS A 121 -14.13 -6.20 14.24
CA HIS A 121 -13.42 -6.94 15.29
C HIS A 121 -12.98 -8.35 14.84
N LYS A 122 -13.86 -9.08 14.17
CA LYS A 122 -13.58 -10.45 13.70
C LYS A 122 -12.62 -10.48 12.53
N GLN A 123 -12.66 -9.49 11.65
CA GLN A 123 -11.88 -9.43 10.43
C GLN A 123 -10.48 -8.81 10.64
N LEU A 124 -10.35 -7.87 11.57
CA LEU A 124 -9.11 -7.12 11.79
C LEU A 124 -8.47 -7.44 13.15
N PHE A 125 -9.16 -7.15 14.27
CA PHE A 125 -8.54 -7.28 15.59
C PHE A 125 -8.26 -8.73 15.98
N THR A 126 -9.21 -9.63 15.74
CA THR A 126 -9.05 -11.06 16.08
C THR A 126 -7.87 -11.71 15.34
N PRO A 127 -7.73 -11.59 13.99
CA PRO A 127 -6.59 -12.15 13.28
C PRO A 127 -5.26 -11.42 13.63
N PHE A 128 -5.28 -10.12 13.93
CA PHE A 128 -4.11 -9.40 14.43
C PHE A 128 -3.61 -10.00 15.75
N ALA A 129 -4.49 -10.11 16.74
CA ALA A 129 -4.17 -10.70 18.04
C ALA A 129 -3.75 -12.17 17.92
N LYS A 130 -4.40 -12.93 17.00
CA LYS A 130 -4.02 -14.32 16.70
C LYS A 130 -2.61 -14.38 16.12
N ALA A 131 -2.25 -13.54 15.14
CA ALA A 131 -0.91 -13.49 14.58
C ALA A 131 0.14 -13.16 15.64
N CYS A 132 -0.10 -12.13 16.45
CA CYS A 132 0.79 -11.74 17.54
C CYS A 132 1.04 -12.91 18.52
N LYS A 133 0.01 -13.65 18.89
CA LYS A 133 0.11 -14.80 19.79
C LYS A 133 0.77 -16.01 19.12
N THR A 134 0.32 -16.40 17.93
CA THR A 134 0.75 -17.63 17.26
C THR A 134 2.22 -17.57 16.86
N TYR A 135 2.67 -16.40 16.39
CA TYR A 135 4.04 -16.19 15.91
C TYR A 135 4.93 -15.49 16.94
N GLN A 136 4.42 -15.28 18.17
CA GLN A 136 5.18 -14.61 19.27
C GLN A 136 5.79 -13.28 18.80
N LEU A 137 4.94 -12.42 18.17
CA LEU A 137 5.41 -11.16 17.60
C LEU A 137 5.62 -10.09 18.66
N ILE A 138 4.88 -10.16 19.77
CA ILE A 138 4.93 -9.21 20.88
C ILE A 138 5.24 -10.00 22.15
N GLU A 139 6.28 -9.60 22.87
CA GLU A 139 6.73 -10.20 24.12
C GLU A 139 6.84 -9.13 25.22
N GLU A 140 6.90 -9.57 26.47
CA GLU A 140 7.01 -8.68 27.63
C GLU A 140 8.29 -7.84 27.55
N GLY A 141 8.18 -6.53 27.71
CA GLY A 141 9.30 -5.60 27.68
C GLY A 141 9.76 -5.19 26.27
N ASP A 142 9.08 -5.63 25.20
CA ASP A 142 9.40 -5.18 23.85
C ASP A 142 9.23 -3.68 23.69
N LYS A 143 10.10 -3.07 22.88
CA LYS A 143 9.93 -1.73 22.35
C LYS A 143 9.90 -1.80 20.83
N ILE A 144 8.72 -1.59 20.26
CA ILE A 144 8.43 -1.86 18.85
C ILE A 144 8.34 -0.56 18.06
N ALA A 145 9.15 -0.45 17.01
CA ALA A 145 9.02 0.61 16.03
C ALA A 145 7.98 0.23 14.97
N VAL A 146 6.83 0.87 14.98
CA VAL A 146 5.76 0.71 14.00
C VAL A 146 6.08 1.59 12.80
N CYS A 147 6.45 0.96 11.68
CA CYS A 147 6.87 1.66 10.48
C CYS A 147 5.66 2.08 9.64
N ILE A 148 5.49 3.39 9.47
CA ILE A 148 4.38 4.00 8.75
C ILE A 148 4.87 4.49 7.39
N SER A 149 4.25 3.98 6.33
CA SER A 149 4.54 4.37 4.94
C SER A 149 3.56 5.41 4.38
N GLY A 150 2.54 5.79 5.14
CA GLY A 150 1.43 6.61 4.66
C GLY A 150 0.29 5.83 4.00
N GLY A 151 0.48 4.55 3.68
CA GLY A 151 -0.53 3.69 3.08
C GLY A 151 -1.50 3.06 4.09
N LYS A 152 -2.65 2.58 3.59
CA LYS A 152 -3.75 1.98 4.37
C LYS A 152 -3.31 0.91 5.37
N ASP A 153 -2.36 0.05 4.95
CA ASP A 153 -1.92 -1.10 5.74
C ASP A 153 -1.14 -0.67 6.97
N SER A 154 -0.20 0.25 6.80
CA SER A 154 0.62 0.78 7.90
C SER A 154 -0.18 1.61 8.89
N MET A 155 -1.17 2.37 8.40
CA MET A 155 -2.07 3.17 9.26
C MET A 155 -3.01 2.27 10.07
N LEU A 156 -3.60 1.25 9.44
CA LEU A 156 -4.40 0.25 10.17
C LEU A 156 -3.54 -0.50 11.20
N MET A 157 -2.33 -0.93 10.82
CA MET A 157 -1.39 -1.59 11.74
C MET A 157 -1.14 -0.75 12.99
N ALA A 158 -0.90 0.55 12.83
CA ALA A 158 -0.71 1.46 13.94
C ALA A 158 -1.94 1.51 14.88
N LYS A 159 -3.14 1.57 14.31
CA LYS A 159 -4.39 1.54 15.10
C LYS A 159 -4.61 0.22 15.81
N LEU A 160 -4.30 -0.90 15.19
CA LEU A 160 -4.39 -2.24 15.81
C LEU A 160 -3.38 -2.40 16.95
N PHE A 161 -2.17 -1.83 16.82
CA PHE A 161 -1.20 -1.78 17.93
C PHE A 161 -1.70 -0.92 19.10
N GLN A 162 -2.31 0.24 18.83
CA GLN A 162 -2.93 1.05 19.87
C GLN A 162 -4.07 0.27 20.56
N GLU A 163 -4.87 -0.46 19.80
CA GLU A 163 -5.99 -1.23 20.36
C GLU A 163 -5.49 -2.41 21.21
N ILE A 164 -4.48 -3.19 20.76
CA ILE A 164 -3.96 -4.32 21.56
C ILE A 164 -3.26 -3.84 22.83
N GLN A 165 -2.57 -2.70 22.78
CA GLN A 165 -1.92 -2.09 23.97
C GLN A 165 -2.96 -1.69 25.04
N ARG A 166 -4.15 -1.26 24.65
CA ARG A 166 -5.27 -0.95 25.59
C ARG A 166 -5.71 -2.16 26.39
N HIS A 167 -5.56 -3.38 25.87
CA HIS A 167 -5.93 -4.60 26.60
C HIS A 167 -4.96 -4.97 27.72
N ARG A 168 -3.78 -4.38 27.80
CA ARG A 168 -2.76 -4.53 28.86
C ARG A 168 -2.44 -5.98 29.24
N LYS A 169 -2.51 -6.91 28.28
CA LYS A 169 -2.19 -8.32 28.53
C LYS A 169 -0.68 -8.60 28.52
N VAL A 170 0.07 -7.78 27.82
CA VAL A 170 1.53 -7.80 27.69
C VAL A 170 1.97 -6.34 27.76
N ASN A 171 3.02 -6.03 28.54
CA ASN A 171 3.57 -4.68 28.59
C ASN A 171 4.63 -4.53 27.51
N PHE A 172 4.45 -3.58 26.64
CA PHE A 172 5.39 -3.22 25.57
C PHE A 172 5.22 -1.75 25.20
N ASP A 173 6.29 -1.17 24.68
CA ASP A 173 6.31 0.22 24.21
C ASP A 173 6.20 0.31 22.69
N LEU A 174 5.61 1.39 22.21
CA LEU A 174 5.44 1.70 20.81
C LEU A 174 6.11 3.01 20.43
N VAL A 175 6.83 2.98 19.33
CA VAL A 175 7.35 4.18 18.65
C VAL A 175 6.83 4.13 17.22
N TYR A 176 6.22 5.21 16.74
CA TYR A 176 5.70 5.28 15.38
C TYR A 176 6.68 6.06 14.51
N LEU A 177 7.20 5.42 13.46
CA LEU A 177 8.22 5.99 12.59
C LEU A 177 7.71 6.17 11.17
N VAL A 178 7.78 7.40 10.69
CA VAL A 178 7.65 7.74 9.27
C VAL A 178 9.05 8.07 8.76
N MET A 179 9.52 7.31 7.79
CA MET A 179 10.75 7.67 7.09
C MET A 179 10.39 8.45 5.83
N ASP A 180 10.85 9.67 5.74
CA ASP A 180 10.75 10.51 4.56
C ASP A 180 11.98 10.31 3.67
N PRO A 181 11.84 9.67 2.51
CA PRO A 181 12.96 9.45 1.58
C PRO A 181 13.16 10.63 0.59
N GLY A 182 12.49 11.76 0.80
CA GLY A 182 12.40 12.91 -0.11
C GLY A 182 11.00 13.04 -0.72
N TYR A 183 9.96 12.92 0.09
CA TYR A 183 8.58 13.12 -0.38
C TYR A 183 8.38 14.52 -0.95
N ASN A 184 7.49 14.67 -1.93
CA ASN A 184 6.96 15.98 -2.26
C ASN A 184 6.12 16.53 -1.09
N GLN A 185 5.92 17.84 -1.07
CA GLN A 185 5.23 18.53 0.02
C GLN A 185 3.81 17.98 0.22
N GLU A 186 3.08 17.71 -0.86
CA GLU A 186 1.70 17.22 -0.83
C GLU A 186 1.59 15.86 -0.15
N ASN A 187 2.48 14.92 -0.50
CA ASN A 187 2.51 13.59 0.09
C ASN A 187 2.89 13.65 1.57
N ARG A 188 3.86 14.50 1.92
CA ARG A 188 4.29 14.72 3.30
C ARG A 188 3.14 15.24 4.17
N GLU A 189 2.48 16.31 3.73
CA GLU A 189 1.34 16.92 4.43
C GLU A 189 0.17 15.93 4.60
N LEU A 190 -0.11 15.07 3.60
CA LEU A 190 -1.16 14.08 3.70
C LEU A 190 -0.81 12.97 4.72
N ILE A 191 0.45 12.55 4.81
CA ILE A 191 0.89 11.59 5.84
C ILE A 191 0.73 12.22 7.24
N GLU A 192 1.20 13.45 7.42
CA GLU A 192 1.09 14.18 8.67
C GLU A 192 -0.36 14.37 9.10
N TYR A 193 -1.22 14.79 8.18
CA TYR A 193 -2.66 14.92 8.42
C TYR A 193 -3.30 13.59 8.84
N ASN A 194 -3.02 12.49 8.13
CA ASN A 194 -3.58 11.19 8.45
C ASN A 194 -3.09 10.67 9.80
N CYS A 195 -1.82 10.90 10.14
CA CYS A 195 -1.29 10.55 11.47
C CYS A 195 -2.00 11.33 12.57
N ASP A 196 -2.15 12.64 12.40
CA ASP A 196 -2.85 13.52 13.35
C ASP A 196 -4.33 13.13 13.48
N MET A 197 -5.03 13.00 12.37
CA MET A 197 -6.45 12.62 12.32
C MET A 197 -6.70 11.27 13.01
N LEU A 198 -5.84 10.26 12.80
CA LEU A 198 -5.94 8.95 13.44
C LEU A 198 -5.34 8.91 14.85
N GLY A 199 -4.76 9.99 15.35
CA GLY A 199 -4.10 10.05 16.67
C GLY A 199 -2.91 9.12 16.78
N ILE A 200 -2.08 9.07 15.74
CA ILE A 200 -0.84 8.31 15.70
C ILE A 200 0.31 9.29 15.95
N PRO A 201 1.00 9.23 17.10
CA PRO A 201 2.10 10.15 17.44
C PRO A 201 3.37 9.77 16.68
N ALA A 202 3.38 10.02 15.36
CA ALA A 202 4.46 9.62 14.49
C ALA A 202 5.66 10.57 14.58
N THR A 203 6.86 10.00 14.66
CA THR A 203 8.12 10.70 14.49
C THR A 203 8.55 10.58 13.03
N ILE A 204 8.65 11.72 12.35
CA ILE A 204 9.11 11.77 10.97
C ILE A 204 10.61 12.06 10.97
N PHE A 205 11.38 11.29 10.20
CA PHE A 205 12.79 11.52 9.98
C PHE A 205 13.13 11.44 8.49
N GLU A 206 14.05 12.27 8.07
CA GLU A 206 14.44 12.44 6.67
C GLU A 206 15.59 11.52 6.28
N SER A 207 15.65 11.16 5.02
CA SER A 207 16.78 10.45 4.41
C SER A 207 16.94 10.87 2.94
N THR A 208 18.16 10.80 2.44
CA THR A 208 18.50 11.17 1.06
C THR A 208 18.43 9.97 0.10
N ILE A 209 17.50 9.05 0.33
CA ILE A 209 17.44 7.80 -0.47
C ILE A 209 17.08 8.09 -1.92
N PHE A 210 16.16 9.01 -2.16
CA PHE A 210 15.75 9.34 -3.53
C PHE A 210 16.89 9.95 -4.33
N ASP A 211 17.67 10.84 -3.72
CA ASP A 211 18.86 11.43 -4.38
C ASP A 211 19.89 10.35 -4.79
N THR A 212 19.97 9.26 -4.01
CA THR A 212 20.91 8.15 -4.28
C THR A 212 20.35 7.16 -5.33
N VAL A 213 19.05 7.02 -5.43
CA VAL A 213 18.39 6.01 -6.30
C VAL A 213 18.06 6.60 -7.68
N ASP A 214 17.96 7.92 -7.82
CA ASP A 214 17.71 8.62 -9.08
C ASP A 214 18.75 8.29 -10.17
N ASP A 215 20.00 8.06 -9.77
CA ASP A 215 21.10 7.77 -10.70
C ASP A 215 21.18 6.27 -11.11
N ILE A 216 20.23 5.41 -10.69
CA ILE A 216 20.34 3.96 -10.89
C ILE A 216 19.33 3.46 -11.91
N GLU A 217 19.84 3.04 -13.08
CA GLU A 217 19.03 2.51 -14.19
C GLU A 217 18.42 1.12 -13.94
N LYS A 218 19.01 0.29 -13.04
CA LYS A 218 18.59 -1.11 -12.84
C LYS A 218 17.94 -1.34 -11.46
N ASN A 219 16.64 -1.70 -11.46
CA ASN A 219 15.87 -2.07 -10.26
C ASN A 219 15.85 -1.03 -9.13
N PRO A 220 15.51 0.26 -9.40
CA PRO A 220 15.54 1.32 -8.39
C PRO A 220 14.62 1.00 -7.20
N CYS A 221 13.47 0.40 -7.43
CA CYS A 221 12.51 0.03 -6.37
C CYS A 221 13.06 -1.03 -5.40
N TYR A 222 13.82 -2.01 -5.87
CA TYR A 222 14.42 -3.01 -4.99
C TYR A 222 15.48 -2.38 -4.07
N LEU A 223 16.34 -1.54 -4.64
CA LEU A 223 17.38 -0.85 -3.88
C LEU A 223 16.76 0.14 -2.88
N CYS A 224 15.80 0.94 -3.32
CA CYS A 224 15.04 1.84 -2.46
C CYS A 224 14.43 1.08 -1.26
N ALA A 225 13.74 -0.03 -1.51
CA ALA A 225 13.14 -0.84 -0.43
C ALA A 225 14.19 -1.40 0.54
N ARG A 226 15.36 -1.78 0.05
CA ARG A 226 16.49 -2.26 0.85
C ARG A 226 17.10 -1.15 1.72
N MET A 227 17.36 0.01 1.12
CA MET A 227 17.90 1.19 1.83
C MET A 227 16.91 1.69 2.89
N ARG A 228 15.62 1.84 2.51
CA ARG A 228 14.55 2.23 3.45
C ARG A 228 14.55 1.34 4.68
N ARG A 229 14.65 0.04 4.50
CA ARG A 229 14.69 -0.91 5.61
C ARG A 229 15.91 -0.72 6.50
N GLY A 230 17.09 -0.47 5.92
CA GLY A 230 18.31 -0.18 6.66
C GLY A 230 18.18 1.07 7.54
N HIS A 231 17.67 2.17 6.97
CA HIS A 231 17.44 3.41 7.73
C HIS A 231 16.40 3.24 8.84
N LEU A 232 15.31 2.49 8.58
CA LEU A 232 14.30 2.19 9.60
C LEU A 232 14.89 1.39 10.78
N TYR A 233 15.72 0.37 10.49
CA TYR A 233 16.40 -0.37 11.54
C TYR A 233 17.37 0.51 12.36
N SER A 234 18.16 1.35 11.67
CA SER A 234 19.10 2.25 12.31
C SER A 234 18.38 3.20 13.27
N LYS A 235 17.30 3.85 12.77
CA LYS A 235 16.52 4.80 13.59
C LYS A 235 15.80 4.12 14.74
N ALA A 236 15.21 2.95 14.51
CA ALA A 236 14.57 2.17 15.56
C ALA A 236 15.56 1.77 16.66
N LYS A 237 16.76 1.33 16.30
CA LYS A 237 17.82 0.98 17.25
C LYS A 237 18.32 2.19 18.06
N GLU A 238 18.48 3.36 17.40
CA GLU A 238 18.81 4.64 18.05
C GLU A 238 17.77 5.00 19.14
N LEU A 239 16.49 4.71 18.88
CA LEU A 239 15.39 4.95 19.81
C LEU A 239 15.22 3.83 20.84
N GLY A 240 16.13 2.86 20.90
CA GLY A 240 16.12 1.74 21.84
C GLY A 240 15.07 0.68 21.54
N CYS A 241 14.53 0.61 20.30
CA CYS A 241 13.62 -0.45 19.90
C CYS A 241 14.39 -1.75 19.64
N ASN A 242 13.78 -2.90 19.97
CA ASN A 242 14.29 -4.22 19.64
C ASN A 242 13.53 -4.87 18.47
N LYS A 243 12.40 -4.28 18.04
CA LYS A 243 11.61 -4.79 16.92
C LYS A 243 11.18 -3.67 15.97
N ILE A 244 11.09 -3.98 14.66
CA ILE A 244 10.40 -3.16 13.68
C ILE A 244 9.16 -3.91 13.15
N ALA A 245 8.03 -3.23 13.05
CA ALA A 245 6.79 -3.78 12.53
C ALA A 245 6.50 -3.22 11.13
N LEU A 246 6.27 -4.11 10.16
CA LEU A 246 5.93 -3.77 8.78
C LEU A 246 4.52 -4.24 8.42
N GLY A 247 3.79 -3.41 7.68
CA GLY A 247 2.38 -3.60 7.32
C GLY A 247 2.10 -4.61 6.20
N HIS A 248 2.86 -5.71 6.12
CA HIS A 248 2.56 -6.77 5.15
C HIS A 248 1.42 -7.64 5.66
N HIS A 249 0.47 -7.93 4.78
CA HIS A 249 -0.76 -8.67 5.07
C HIS A 249 -0.80 -10.05 4.39
N TYR A 250 -1.87 -10.79 4.62
CA TYR A 250 -2.05 -12.17 4.13
C TYR A 250 -1.86 -12.32 2.61
N ASP A 251 -2.40 -11.37 1.84
CA ASP A 251 -2.33 -11.42 0.38
C ASP A 251 -0.89 -11.22 -0.10
N ASP A 252 -0.09 -10.34 0.55
CA ASP A 252 1.35 -10.21 0.28
C ASP A 252 2.11 -11.52 0.48
N VAL A 253 1.72 -12.30 1.48
CA VAL A 253 2.38 -13.58 1.80
C VAL A 253 2.16 -14.60 0.69
N ILE A 254 0.92 -14.78 0.25
CA ILE A 254 0.59 -15.75 -0.82
C ILE A 254 1.13 -15.31 -2.17
N GLU A 255 1.09 -14.02 -2.48
CA GLU A 255 1.69 -13.44 -3.68
C GLU A 255 3.20 -13.67 -3.71
N THR A 256 3.89 -13.41 -2.59
CA THR A 256 5.34 -13.59 -2.50
C THR A 256 5.77 -15.05 -2.71
N LEU A 257 5.02 -16.00 -2.15
CA LEU A 257 5.28 -17.43 -2.36
C LEU A 257 5.16 -17.80 -3.84
N LEU A 258 4.06 -17.43 -4.49
CA LEU A 258 3.85 -17.73 -5.90
C LEU A 258 4.85 -17.03 -6.80
N MET A 259 5.18 -15.76 -6.53
CA MET A 259 6.23 -15.05 -7.27
C MET A 259 7.57 -15.76 -7.16
N GLY A 260 7.93 -16.27 -5.98
CA GLY A 260 9.15 -17.08 -5.79
C GLY A 260 9.15 -18.31 -6.67
N MET A 261 8.05 -19.05 -6.72
CA MET A 261 7.91 -20.26 -7.54
C MET A 261 7.92 -19.95 -9.05
N LEU A 262 7.12 -18.98 -9.49
CA LEU A 262 6.88 -18.73 -10.92
C LEU A 262 8.02 -17.93 -11.60
N HIS A 263 8.68 -17.04 -10.87
CA HIS A 263 9.66 -16.12 -11.46
C HIS A 263 11.08 -16.34 -10.97
N SER A 264 11.29 -17.08 -9.86
CA SER A 264 12.62 -17.29 -9.29
C SER A 264 12.99 -18.76 -9.11
N GLY A 265 12.08 -19.71 -9.40
CA GLY A 265 12.28 -21.14 -9.20
C GLY A 265 12.58 -21.51 -7.74
N GLN A 266 12.00 -20.77 -6.77
CA GLN A 266 12.24 -20.97 -5.36
C GLN A 266 10.94 -21.08 -4.58
N ILE A 267 10.84 -22.04 -3.69
CA ILE A 267 9.77 -22.13 -2.68
C ILE A 267 10.26 -21.38 -1.45
N MET A 268 9.94 -20.09 -1.39
CA MET A 268 10.36 -19.22 -0.29
C MET A 268 9.21 -18.29 0.12
N GLY A 269 8.69 -18.50 1.31
CA GLY A 269 7.61 -17.67 1.86
C GLY A 269 8.12 -16.41 2.55
N MET A 270 7.19 -15.48 2.77
CA MET A 270 7.41 -14.32 3.63
C MET A 270 7.17 -14.73 5.08
N MET A 271 8.19 -14.68 5.93
CA MET A 271 8.06 -15.09 7.34
C MET A 271 7.39 -14.02 8.19
N PRO A 272 6.53 -14.39 9.17
CA PRO A 272 5.88 -13.43 10.08
C PRO A 272 6.86 -12.75 11.05
N LYS A 273 7.98 -13.40 11.39
CA LYS A 273 9.03 -12.92 12.28
C LYS A 273 10.40 -13.29 11.74
N LEU A 274 11.35 -12.38 11.78
CA LEU A 274 12.72 -12.58 11.30
C LEU A 274 13.71 -11.83 12.18
N HIS A 275 14.82 -12.49 12.55
CA HIS A 275 15.98 -11.78 13.08
C HIS A 275 16.66 -10.97 11.98
N SER A 276 17.12 -9.77 12.32
CA SER A 276 17.91 -8.97 11.40
C SER A 276 19.33 -9.53 11.30
N THR A 277 19.80 -9.71 10.07
CA THR A 277 21.19 -10.16 9.83
C THR A 277 22.22 -9.06 10.00
N ASN A 278 21.82 -7.79 9.85
CA ASN A 278 22.72 -6.63 9.85
C ASN A 278 22.61 -5.78 11.13
N PHE A 279 21.57 -5.99 11.92
CA PHE A 279 21.30 -5.25 13.15
C PHE A 279 21.08 -6.25 14.29
N GLU A 280 22.16 -6.58 14.97
CA GLU A 280 22.16 -7.53 16.09
C GLU A 280 21.14 -7.13 17.16
N GLY A 281 20.38 -8.10 17.65
CA GLY A 281 19.34 -7.92 18.65
C GLY A 281 18.02 -7.33 18.12
N MET A 282 17.93 -7.05 16.80
CA MET A 282 16.73 -6.52 16.18
C MET A 282 15.92 -7.61 15.46
N GLU A 283 14.61 -7.55 15.57
CA GLU A 283 13.67 -8.40 14.83
C GLU A 283 12.77 -7.58 13.90
N LEU A 284 12.34 -8.21 12.81
CA LEU A 284 11.27 -7.72 11.96
C LEU A 284 10.03 -8.55 12.22
N ILE A 285 8.89 -7.89 12.43
CA ILE A 285 7.60 -8.54 12.63
C ILE A 285 6.56 -8.04 11.62
N ARG A 286 5.58 -8.91 11.30
CA ARG A 286 4.47 -8.62 10.37
C ARG A 286 3.11 -8.94 11.03
N PRO A 287 2.57 -8.02 11.83
CA PRO A 287 1.36 -8.32 12.62
C PRO A 287 0.09 -8.47 11.78
N LEU A 288 0.05 -7.90 10.56
CA LEU A 288 -1.09 -8.06 9.63
C LEU A 288 -1.09 -9.40 8.89
N TYR A 289 -0.18 -10.32 9.21
CA TYR A 289 0.08 -11.57 8.49
C TYR A 289 -1.14 -12.45 8.21
N LEU A 290 -2.17 -12.38 9.05
CA LEU A 290 -3.43 -13.14 8.92
C LEU A 290 -4.62 -12.28 8.49
N ILE A 291 -4.42 -11.00 8.17
CA ILE A 291 -5.47 -10.07 7.75
C ILE A 291 -5.50 -10.00 6.22
N ARG A 292 -6.71 -10.04 5.65
CA ARG A 292 -6.93 -9.92 4.22
C ARG A 292 -6.90 -8.45 3.78
N GLU A 293 -6.33 -8.19 2.59
CA GLU A 293 -6.34 -6.85 2.01
C GLU A 293 -7.77 -6.31 1.82
N SER A 294 -8.70 -7.18 1.42
CA SER A 294 -10.12 -6.81 1.27
C SER A 294 -10.75 -6.28 2.56
N ASP A 295 -10.36 -6.83 3.72
CA ASP A 295 -10.87 -6.36 5.01
C ASP A 295 -10.25 -5.02 5.42
N ILE A 296 -9.00 -4.77 5.05
CA ILE A 296 -8.32 -3.48 5.23
C ILE A 296 -9.02 -2.41 4.38
N CYS A 297 -9.29 -2.72 3.11
CA CYS A 297 -10.02 -1.83 2.20
C CYS A 297 -11.43 -1.55 2.72
N ALA A 298 -12.16 -2.57 3.18
CA ALA A 298 -13.49 -2.41 3.73
C ALA A 298 -13.53 -1.50 4.99
N TRP A 299 -12.49 -1.58 5.85
CA TRP A 299 -12.35 -0.66 6.98
C TRP A 299 -12.06 0.77 6.55
N ARG A 300 -11.15 0.96 5.59
CA ARG A 300 -10.84 2.26 4.99
C ARG A 300 -12.10 2.92 4.43
N ASP A 301 -12.83 2.19 3.59
CA ASP A 301 -14.01 2.69 2.88
C ASP A 301 -15.16 3.01 3.84
N TYR A 302 -15.38 2.15 4.84
CA TYR A 302 -16.41 2.40 5.86
C TYR A 302 -16.18 3.69 6.66
N ASN A 303 -14.91 4.04 6.88
CA ASN A 303 -14.54 5.23 7.66
C ASN A 303 -14.23 6.44 6.76
N ASP A 304 -14.39 6.30 5.43
CA ASP A 304 -14.06 7.35 4.47
C ASP A 304 -12.62 7.86 4.63
N LEU A 305 -11.67 6.93 4.74
CA LEU A 305 -10.26 7.25 4.92
C LEU A 305 -9.54 7.22 3.57
N HIS A 306 -8.68 8.21 3.37
CA HIS A 306 -7.91 8.37 2.15
C HIS A 306 -6.41 8.35 2.46
N PHE A 307 -5.71 7.36 1.94
CA PHE A 307 -4.30 7.14 2.19
C PHE A 307 -3.50 7.20 0.89
N LEU A 308 -2.21 7.48 1.02
CA LEU A 308 -1.28 7.35 -0.09
C LEU A 308 -1.14 5.87 -0.49
N GLN A 309 -1.06 5.63 -1.79
CA GLN A 309 -0.71 4.31 -2.30
C GLN A 309 0.80 4.10 -2.31
N CYS A 310 1.50 5.00 -2.96
CA CYS A 310 2.94 5.06 -2.99
C CYS A 310 3.36 6.52 -2.87
N ALA A 311 4.06 6.84 -1.80
CA ALA A 311 4.62 8.17 -1.60
C ALA A 311 5.97 8.33 -2.34
N CYS A 312 6.25 7.49 -3.33
CA CYS A 312 7.48 7.47 -4.08
C CYS A 312 7.55 8.67 -5.04
N HIS A 313 8.71 9.33 -5.10
CA HIS A 313 9.02 10.38 -6.07
C HIS A 313 8.88 9.89 -7.52
N PHE A 314 9.14 8.60 -7.75
CA PHE A 314 9.04 7.94 -9.04
C PHE A 314 7.62 7.45 -9.40
N THR A 315 6.58 7.81 -8.65
CA THR A 315 5.23 7.28 -8.90
C THR A 315 4.78 7.55 -10.33
N ASP A 316 5.20 8.67 -10.91
CA ASP A 316 4.85 9.05 -12.29
C ASP A 316 5.76 8.45 -13.37
N THR A 317 6.95 7.94 -13.01
CA THR A 317 7.96 7.40 -13.95
C THR A 317 8.38 5.96 -13.65
N CYS A 318 7.92 5.40 -12.53
CA CYS A 318 8.34 4.08 -12.08
C CYS A 318 7.71 2.95 -12.91
N SER A 319 8.52 2.21 -13.65
CA SER A 319 8.10 1.02 -14.41
C SER A 319 7.47 -0.09 -13.55
N THR A 320 7.65 -0.03 -12.22
CA THR A 320 7.01 -0.95 -11.27
C THR A 320 5.61 -0.49 -10.86
N CYS A 321 5.35 0.81 -10.95
CA CYS A 321 4.06 1.45 -10.64
C CYS A 321 3.24 1.73 -11.91
N HIS A 322 3.87 1.75 -13.09
CA HIS A 322 3.23 1.97 -14.38
C HIS A 322 3.14 0.69 -15.17
N THR A 323 1.97 0.41 -15.65
CA THR A 323 1.70 -0.59 -16.69
C THR A 323 1.62 0.13 -18.03
N ASP A 324 2.78 0.40 -18.62
CA ASP A 324 2.87 0.86 -20.02
C ASP A 324 2.76 -0.30 -21.03
N GLY A 325 1.96 -1.33 -20.71
CA GLY A 325 1.69 -2.47 -21.57
C GLY A 325 2.87 -3.44 -21.78
N THR A 326 4.09 -3.07 -21.41
CA THR A 326 5.31 -3.86 -21.67
C THR A 326 5.94 -4.48 -20.41
N THR A 327 5.64 -3.97 -19.22
CA THR A 327 6.12 -4.51 -17.93
C THR A 327 5.06 -4.38 -16.84
N SER A 328 4.05 -5.26 -16.86
CA SER A 328 3.16 -5.38 -15.70
C SER A 328 4.00 -5.77 -14.48
N SER A 329 3.76 -5.16 -13.33
CA SER A 329 4.38 -5.59 -12.08
C SER A 329 4.11 -7.08 -11.88
N LYS A 330 5.17 -7.91 -11.73
CA LYS A 330 5.04 -9.37 -11.47
C LYS A 330 4.08 -9.66 -10.31
N ARG A 331 3.98 -8.75 -9.35
CA ARG A 331 3.02 -8.84 -8.26
C ARG A 331 1.58 -8.67 -8.75
N LEU A 332 1.30 -7.71 -9.63
CA LEU A 332 -0.03 -7.52 -10.21
C LEU A 332 -0.45 -8.71 -11.08
N GLU A 333 0.48 -9.27 -11.88
CA GLU A 333 0.24 -10.50 -12.65
C GLU A 333 -0.13 -11.66 -11.72
N THR A 334 0.65 -11.85 -10.64
CA THR A 334 0.39 -12.90 -9.65
C THR A 334 -0.96 -12.69 -8.96
N LYS A 335 -1.30 -11.47 -8.61
CA LYS A 335 -2.61 -11.12 -8.03
C LYS A 335 -3.77 -11.45 -8.98
N LYS A 336 -3.64 -11.12 -10.27
CA LYS A 336 -4.62 -11.47 -11.31
C LYS A 336 -4.73 -12.99 -11.47
N LEU A 337 -3.60 -13.71 -11.47
CA LEU A 337 -3.59 -15.17 -11.54
C LEU A 337 -4.31 -15.82 -10.35
N ILE A 338 -4.06 -15.36 -9.13
CA ILE A 338 -4.76 -15.85 -7.93
C ILE A 338 -6.27 -15.60 -8.04
N ALA A 339 -6.66 -14.40 -8.48
CA ALA A 339 -8.06 -14.06 -8.67
C ALA A 339 -8.75 -14.94 -9.72
N GLU A 340 -8.06 -15.30 -10.81
CA GLU A 340 -8.58 -16.21 -11.81
C GLU A 340 -8.73 -17.64 -11.29
N LEU A 341 -7.72 -18.15 -10.60
CA LEU A 341 -7.78 -19.48 -9.96
C LEU A 341 -8.89 -19.56 -8.92
N LYS A 342 -9.18 -18.49 -8.23
CA LYS A 342 -10.24 -18.41 -7.22
C LYS A 342 -11.64 -18.62 -7.81
N LYS A 343 -11.87 -18.30 -9.09
CA LYS A 343 -13.17 -18.52 -9.76
C LYS A 343 -13.53 -20.02 -9.83
N THR A 344 -12.53 -20.88 -9.98
CA THR A 344 -12.72 -22.34 -10.07
C THR A 344 -12.50 -23.07 -8.74
N ASN A 345 -11.63 -22.51 -7.87
CA ASN A 345 -11.33 -23.07 -6.55
C ASN A 345 -11.38 -22.00 -5.47
N PRO A 346 -12.47 -21.90 -4.70
CA PRO A 346 -12.62 -20.88 -3.65
C PRO A 346 -11.60 -21.03 -2.51
N PHE A 347 -10.94 -22.18 -2.39
CA PHE A 347 -9.93 -22.47 -1.37
C PHE A 347 -8.49 -22.19 -1.81
N VAL A 348 -8.27 -21.71 -3.04
CA VAL A 348 -6.92 -21.57 -3.62
C VAL A 348 -6.01 -20.72 -2.75
N GLU A 349 -6.49 -19.57 -2.25
CA GLU A 349 -5.70 -18.66 -1.42
C GLU A 349 -5.29 -19.34 -0.09
N SER A 350 -6.21 -20.04 0.56
CA SER A 350 -5.91 -20.78 1.79
C SER A 350 -4.99 -21.97 1.56
N ASN A 351 -5.10 -22.63 0.41
CA ASN A 351 -4.22 -23.72 0.04
C ASN A 351 -2.79 -23.23 -0.22
N ILE A 352 -2.62 -22.11 -0.91
CA ILE A 352 -1.30 -21.49 -1.13
C ILE A 352 -0.67 -21.12 0.23
N PHE A 353 -1.42 -20.50 1.12
CA PHE A 353 -0.91 -20.15 2.44
C PHE A 353 -0.51 -21.39 3.25
N ARG A 354 -1.40 -22.38 3.34
CA ARG A 354 -1.17 -23.60 4.11
C ARG A 354 -0.07 -24.48 3.54
N SER A 355 0.27 -24.36 2.27
CA SER A 355 1.39 -25.11 1.68
C SER A 355 2.71 -24.81 2.36
N MET A 356 2.88 -23.59 2.93
CA MET A 356 4.07 -23.25 3.73
C MET A 356 4.08 -23.91 5.12
N GLU A 357 2.93 -24.32 5.63
CA GLU A 357 2.80 -25.01 6.92
C GLU A 357 2.86 -26.54 6.76
N ASN A 358 2.75 -27.05 5.54
CA ASN A 358 2.68 -28.48 5.21
C ASN A 358 3.73 -28.88 4.16
N VAL A 359 4.97 -28.49 4.38
CA VAL A 359 6.08 -28.88 3.51
C VAL A 359 6.55 -30.29 3.89
N ASN A 360 6.42 -31.25 2.96
CA ASN A 360 7.00 -32.59 3.12
C ASN A 360 8.39 -32.64 2.45
N VAL A 361 9.43 -32.60 3.26
CA VAL A 361 10.83 -32.56 2.79
C VAL A 361 11.26 -33.87 2.15
N ASP A 362 10.62 -35.02 2.49
CA ASP A 362 10.94 -36.32 1.93
C ASP A 362 10.60 -36.45 0.42
N THR A 363 9.81 -35.51 -0.09
CA THR A 363 9.38 -35.46 -1.50
C THR A 363 9.98 -34.31 -2.28
N ILE A 364 11.01 -33.65 -1.73
CA ILE A 364 11.72 -32.53 -2.35
C ILE A 364 13.11 -32.96 -2.76
N LEU A 365 13.53 -32.63 -4.00
CA LEU A 365 14.83 -33.02 -4.53
C LEU A 365 16.02 -32.43 -3.76
N GLU A 366 15.89 -31.16 -3.34
CA GLU A 366 16.91 -30.44 -2.57
C GLU A 366 16.26 -29.34 -1.76
N TYR A 367 16.70 -29.14 -0.54
CA TYR A 367 16.30 -28.01 0.29
C TYR A 367 17.48 -27.36 1.00
N LYS A 368 17.30 -26.10 1.41
CA LYS A 368 18.31 -25.37 2.18
C LYS A 368 17.85 -25.15 3.62
N LYS A 369 18.68 -25.53 4.58
CA LYS A 369 18.45 -25.30 6.00
C LYS A 369 19.67 -24.63 6.62
N LYS A 370 19.49 -23.43 7.16
CA LYS A 370 20.58 -22.60 7.74
C LYS A 370 21.80 -22.45 6.80
N GLY A 371 21.56 -22.28 5.51
CA GLY A 371 22.60 -22.11 4.49
C GLY A 371 23.20 -23.41 3.94
N VAL A 372 22.93 -24.55 4.58
CA VAL A 372 23.38 -25.87 4.12
C VAL A 372 22.36 -26.42 3.12
N ARG A 373 22.84 -26.96 2.01
CA ARG A 373 22.02 -27.72 1.05
C ARG A 373 21.97 -29.18 1.49
N VAL A 374 20.78 -29.75 1.45
CA VAL A 374 20.55 -31.18 1.69
C VAL A 374 19.86 -31.73 0.44
N ASN A 375 20.50 -32.71 -0.18
CA ASN A 375 19.98 -33.41 -1.37
C ASN A 375 19.31 -34.70 -0.95
N PHE A 376 18.25 -35.12 -1.66
CA PHE A 376 17.55 -36.34 -1.30
C PHE A 376 18.45 -37.59 -1.31
N LEU A 377 19.54 -37.59 -2.11
CA LEU A 377 20.52 -38.66 -2.13
C LEU A 377 21.38 -38.70 -0.86
N ASP A 378 21.46 -37.63 -0.08
CA ASP A 378 22.25 -37.61 1.17
C ASP A 378 21.55 -38.42 2.27
N GLU A 379 20.25 -38.64 2.14
CA GLU A 379 19.39 -39.36 3.11
C GLU A 379 18.72 -40.61 2.54
N TYR A 380 19.08 -41.04 1.29
CA TYR A 380 18.46 -42.16 0.56
C TYR A 380 18.91 -43.54 1.09
#